data_3818d11d1ea9413491edfcb99eba710f
#
_entry.id   3818d11d1ea9413491edfcb99eba710f
#
_cell.length_a   1.000
_cell.length_b   1.000
_cell.length_c   1.000
_cell.angle_alpha   90.00
_cell.angle_beta   90.00
_cell.angle_gamma   90.00
#
_symmetry.space_group_name_H-M   'P 1'
#
loop_
_entity.id
_entity.type
_entity.pdbx_description
1 polymer ?
#
loop_
_entity_poly.entity_id
_entity_poly.type
_entity_poly.pdbx_seq_one_letter_code
_entity_poly.pdbx_strand_id
1 'polypeptide(L)'
;AGFDAYAQQPAGNPKGGISAEMLARISDRYEGNAADKALRNALATTPINTLAMNAENAAMIDTHFSDRVRTKGITDQKSSGRCWLFTGLNVLRAKMIDKYDLPGMEFSQNYLFFYDQLEKANLFLQGVIDTKDLPFEDRKVDWLFSNPLSDGGQFTGVSNLITKYGLVPAEAMPETYQSDNTSQMANLLKLKLREYGLELREAPKSKVQDMKIRQLSEIYRMLALCLGEPVQEFEW
;
A
#
# COMPACT_ATOMS: atom_id res chain seq x y z
N ALA A 1 19.05 33.74 -40.57
CA ALA A 1 20.01 33.67 -39.52
C ALA A 1 19.62 32.48 -38.64
N GLY A 2 20.38 31.36 -38.73
CA GLY A 2 20.18 30.20 -37.89
C GLY A 2 20.89 30.45 -36.55
N PHE A 3 20.17 30.24 -35.43
CA PHE A 3 20.79 30.19 -34.13
C PHE A 3 21.29 28.76 -33.89
N ASP A 4 22.62 28.56 -33.94
CA ASP A 4 23.24 27.33 -33.45
C ASP A 4 23.26 27.39 -31.95
N ALA A 5 22.25 26.80 -31.29
CA ALA A 5 22.24 26.60 -29.85
C ALA A 5 23.03 25.30 -29.51
N TYR A 6 24.28 25.45 -29.19
CA TYR A 6 25.07 24.34 -28.59
C TYR A 6 24.65 24.13 -27.15
N ALA A 7 24.24 22.91 -26.80
CA ALA A 7 24.05 22.55 -25.40
C ALA A 7 25.40 22.74 -24.63
N GLN A 8 25.38 23.52 -23.56
CA GLN A 8 26.57 23.76 -22.74
C GLN A 8 27.14 22.44 -22.23
N GLN A 9 28.43 22.21 -22.49
CA GLN A 9 29.13 21.08 -21.88
C GLN A 9 29.22 21.32 -20.35
N PRO A 10 28.93 20.31 -19.53
CA PRO A 10 29.02 20.46 -18.09
C PRO A 10 30.45 20.78 -17.69
N ALA A 11 30.62 21.86 -16.94
CA ALA A 11 31.92 22.29 -16.41
C ALA A 11 32.29 21.35 -15.24
N GLY A 12 33.39 20.63 -15.39
CA GLY A 12 34.01 19.79 -14.37
C GLY A 12 33.52 18.33 -14.39
N ASN A 13 34.45 17.41 -14.24
CA ASN A 13 34.19 15.97 -14.13
C ASN A 13 34.26 15.56 -12.64
N PRO A 14 33.16 15.54 -11.89
CA PRO A 14 33.23 15.05 -10.51
C PRO A 14 33.65 13.60 -10.51
N LYS A 15 34.40 13.18 -9.52
CA LYS A 15 34.92 11.80 -9.40
C LYS A 15 33.78 10.78 -9.54
N GLY A 16 33.80 9.99 -10.62
CA GLY A 16 32.77 9.04 -10.98
C GLY A 16 31.67 9.59 -11.92
N GLY A 17 31.72 10.85 -12.34
CA GLY A 17 30.80 11.42 -13.35
C GLY A 17 31.11 10.99 -14.77
N ILE A 18 30.14 11.13 -15.67
CA ILE A 18 30.33 10.87 -17.11
C ILE A 18 31.16 12.00 -17.72
N SER A 19 32.36 11.68 -18.22
CA SER A 19 33.20 12.63 -18.94
C SER A 19 32.69 12.83 -20.37
N ALA A 20 33.15 13.91 -21.03
CA ALA A 20 32.82 14.17 -22.43
C ALA A 20 33.29 13.02 -23.34
N GLU A 21 34.50 12.43 -23.05
CA GLU A 21 35.00 11.28 -23.77
C GLU A 21 34.15 10.01 -23.54
N MET A 22 33.71 9.76 -22.29
CA MET A 22 32.77 8.68 -22.00
C MET A 22 31.45 8.87 -22.74
N LEU A 23 30.92 10.08 -22.74
CA LEU A 23 29.67 10.41 -23.43
C LEU A 23 29.78 10.15 -24.93
N ALA A 24 30.86 10.60 -25.57
CA ALA A 24 31.11 10.33 -26.99
C ALA A 24 31.12 8.81 -27.26
N ARG A 25 31.86 8.04 -26.48
CA ARG A 25 31.94 6.57 -26.63
C ARG A 25 30.61 5.86 -26.35
N ILE A 26 29.73 6.44 -25.52
CA ILE A 26 28.39 5.90 -25.25
C ILE A 26 27.49 6.20 -26.45
N SER A 27 27.50 7.45 -26.94
CA SER A 27 26.65 7.88 -28.06
C SER A 27 27.05 7.19 -29.38
N ASP A 28 28.32 7.00 -29.65
CA ASP A 28 28.82 6.31 -30.85
C ASP A 28 28.36 4.84 -30.95
N ARG A 29 27.96 4.23 -29.83
CA ARG A 29 27.41 2.87 -29.82
C ARG A 29 25.92 2.83 -30.17
N TYR A 30 25.25 3.97 -30.24
CA TYR A 30 23.83 4.04 -30.58
C TYR A 30 23.67 4.24 -32.10
N GLU A 31 23.47 3.16 -32.82
CA GLU A 31 23.35 3.16 -34.28
C GLU A 31 21.92 3.48 -34.78
N GLY A 32 21.05 3.99 -34.01
CA GLY A 32 19.68 4.41 -34.31
C GLY A 32 19.10 3.99 -35.67
N ASN A 33 18.63 2.77 -35.81
CA ASN A 33 18.07 2.22 -37.03
C ASN A 33 16.58 2.61 -37.25
N ALA A 34 15.98 2.19 -38.38
CA ALA A 34 14.57 2.48 -38.68
C ALA A 34 13.59 1.88 -37.64
N ALA A 35 13.90 0.70 -37.10
CA ALA A 35 13.09 0.07 -36.04
C ALA A 35 13.16 0.87 -34.73
N ASP A 36 14.35 1.35 -34.33
CA ASP A 36 14.51 2.22 -33.15
C ASP A 36 13.74 3.52 -33.31
N LYS A 37 13.71 4.10 -34.51
CA LYS A 37 12.93 5.31 -34.78
C LYS A 37 11.42 5.04 -34.63
N ALA A 38 10.93 3.93 -35.16
CA ALA A 38 9.52 3.54 -35.06
C ALA A 38 9.15 3.27 -33.59
N LEU A 39 9.98 2.52 -32.85
CA LEU A 39 9.78 2.23 -31.44
C LEU A 39 9.81 3.49 -30.58
N ARG A 40 10.73 4.41 -30.85
CA ARG A 40 10.80 5.70 -30.16
C ARG A 40 9.54 6.53 -30.35
N ASN A 41 8.99 6.56 -31.58
CA ASN A 41 7.73 7.25 -31.86
C ASN A 41 6.55 6.58 -31.12
N ALA A 42 6.50 5.25 -31.08
CA ALA A 42 5.48 4.52 -30.35
C ALA A 42 5.58 4.77 -28.83
N LEU A 43 6.78 4.73 -28.28
CA LEU A 43 7.05 4.99 -26.85
C LEU A 43 6.78 6.45 -26.44
N ALA A 44 6.85 7.40 -27.37
CA ALA A 44 6.53 8.79 -27.07
C ALA A 44 5.04 9.01 -26.70
N THR A 45 4.15 8.11 -27.11
CA THR A 45 2.69 8.25 -26.95
C THR A 45 2.04 7.06 -26.24
N THR A 46 2.76 5.96 -26.03
CA THR A 46 2.20 4.71 -25.54
C THR A 46 2.99 4.20 -24.32
N PRO A 47 2.31 3.77 -23.25
CA PRO A 47 2.97 3.18 -22.09
C PRO A 47 3.82 1.95 -22.46
N ILE A 48 4.98 1.82 -21.86
CA ILE A 48 5.93 0.70 -22.11
C ILE A 48 5.23 -0.66 -21.90
N ASN A 49 4.44 -0.80 -20.85
CA ASN A 49 3.73 -2.05 -20.55
C ASN A 49 2.78 -2.49 -21.67
N THR A 50 2.14 -1.53 -22.35
CA THR A 50 1.26 -1.81 -23.48
C THR A 50 2.05 -2.32 -24.70
N LEU A 51 3.19 -1.70 -24.99
CA LEU A 51 4.06 -2.11 -26.11
C LEU A 51 4.83 -3.40 -25.84
N ALA A 52 5.12 -3.70 -24.58
CA ALA A 52 5.82 -4.92 -24.17
C ALA A 52 4.92 -6.16 -24.19
N MET A 53 3.61 -6.00 -24.36
CA MET A 53 2.68 -7.12 -24.39
C MET A 53 2.88 -7.94 -25.68
N ASN A 54 3.16 -9.24 -25.52
CA ASN A 54 3.22 -10.17 -26.65
C ASN A 54 1.80 -10.63 -27.01
N ALA A 55 1.27 -10.14 -28.15
CA ALA A 55 -0.09 -10.44 -28.59
C ALA A 55 -0.30 -11.93 -28.93
N GLU A 56 0.72 -12.61 -29.47
CA GLU A 56 0.65 -14.03 -29.81
C GLU A 56 0.55 -14.88 -28.53
N ASN A 57 1.37 -14.60 -27.52
CA ASN A 57 1.30 -15.29 -26.24
C ASN A 57 -0.03 -15.00 -25.53
N ALA A 58 -0.54 -13.77 -25.61
CA ALA A 58 -1.83 -13.41 -25.02
C ALA A 58 -2.98 -14.18 -25.66
N ALA A 59 -2.93 -14.41 -26.98
CA ALA A 59 -3.94 -15.20 -27.70
C ALA A 59 -3.90 -16.71 -27.39
N MET A 60 -2.77 -17.23 -26.89
CA MET A 60 -2.60 -18.64 -26.53
C MET A 60 -3.01 -18.94 -25.07
N ILE A 61 -3.36 -17.93 -24.26
CA ILE A 61 -3.80 -18.16 -22.89
C ILE A 61 -5.14 -18.87 -22.90
N ASP A 62 -5.14 -20.12 -22.42
CA ASP A 62 -6.37 -20.88 -22.21
C ASP A 62 -7.09 -20.36 -20.96
N THR A 63 -8.34 -19.96 -21.12
CA THR A 63 -9.22 -19.49 -20.05
C THR A 63 -10.21 -20.54 -19.57
N HIS A 64 -10.07 -21.79 -20.03
CA HIS A 64 -10.86 -22.91 -19.56
C HIS A 64 -10.36 -23.41 -18.20
N PHE A 65 -11.27 -23.53 -17.24
CA PHE A 65 -11.01 -24.08 -15.90
C PHE A 65 -11.98 -25.23 -15.62
N SER A 66 -11.47 -26.38 -15.15
CA SER A 66 -12.27 -27.54 -14.77
C SER A 66 -13.21 -27.24 -13.60
N ASP A 67 -12.73 -26.41 -12.67
CA ASP A 67 -13.47 -26.01 -11.49
C ASP A 67 -13.61 -24.48 -11.42
N ARG A 68 -14.81 -24.00 -11.18
CA ARG A 68 -15.10 -22.58 -11.08
C ARG A 68 -15.93 -22.29 -9.84
N VAL A 69 -15.41 -21.43 -8.98
CA VAL A 69 -16.19 -20.85 -7.88
C VAL A 69 -17.10 -19.75 -8.43
N ARG A 70 -18.40 -19.84 -8.14
CA ARG A 70 -19.36 -18.82 -8.54
C ARG A 70 -19.21 -17.58 -7.65
N THR A 71 -18.76 -16.49 -8.25
CA THR A 71 -18.72 -15.18 -7.62
C THR A 71 -19.54 -14.20 -8.46
N LYS A 72 -20.19 -13.23 -7.83
CA LYS A 72 -20.89 -12.17 -8.56
C LYS A 72 -20.09 -10.89 -8.47
N GLY A 73 -19.50 -10.50 -9.60
CA GLY A 73 -18.72 -9.27 -9.73
C GLY A 73 -17.30 -9.39 -9.15
N ILE A 74 -16.59 -8.30 -9.26
CA ILE A 74 -15.21 -8.10 -8.80
C ILE A 74 -15.24 -6.97 -7.79
N THR A 75 -14.51 -7.14 -6.67
CA THR A 75 -14.24 -6.06 -5.73
C THR A 75 -12.95 -5.34 -6.13
N ASP A 76 -12.92 -4.03 -6.03
CA ASP A 76 -11.81 -3.19 -6.47
C ASP A 76 -11.21 -2.44 -5.28
N GLN A 77 -9.95 -2.73 -4.94
CA GLN A 77 -9.23 -2.10 -3.83
C GLN A 77 -8.81 -0.64 -4.11
N LYS A 78 -9.00 -0.15 -5.33
CA LYS A 78 -8.58 1.18 -5.77
C LYS A 78 -7.08 1.45 -5.52
N SER A 79 -6.72 2.66 -5.14
CA SER A 79 -5.35 3.08 -4.83
C SER A 79 -4.98 2.78 -3.36
N SER A 80 -5.07 1.50 -2.97
CA SER A 80 -4.76 1.05 -1.61
C SER A 80 -3.93 -0.24 -1.62
N GLY A 81 -3.19 -0.53 -0.56
CA GLY A 81 -2.42 -1.77 -0.37
C GLY A 81 -3.23 -2.92 0.25
N ARG A 82 -4.56 -2.92 0.13
CA ARG A 82 -5.48 -3.85 0.78
C ARG A 82 -5.79 -5.13 0.00
N CYS A 83 -5.01 -5.48 -1.04
CA CYS A 83 -5.25 -6.68 -1.87
C CYS A 83 -5.43 -7.97 -1.04
N TRP A 84 -4.65 -8.13 0.02
CA TRP A 84 -4.72 -9.25 0.95
C TRP A 84 -6.08 -9.35 1.65
N LEU A 85 -6.65 -8.22 2.06
CA LEU A 85 -7.94 -8.13 2.74
C LEU A 85 -9.09 -8.38 1.77
N PHE A 86 -9.08 -7.72 0.62
CA PHE A 86 -10.06 -7.94 -0.45
C PHE A 86 -10.10 -9.41 -0.90
N THR A 87 -8.93 -10.02 -1.13
CA THR A 87 -8.83 -11.43 -1.49
C THR A 87 -9.39 -12.35 -0.42
N GLY A 88 -8.99 -12.12 0.86
CA GLY A 88 -9.47 -12.93 1.98
C GLY A 88 -10.99 -12.85 2.17
N LEU A 89 -11.56 -11.65 2.09
CA LEU A 89 -13.01 -11.45 2.19
C LEU A 89 -13.78 -12.00 1.00
N ASN A 90 -13.22 -11.93 -0.23
CA ASN A 90 -13.85 -12.54 -1.41
C ASN A 90 -13.94 -14.06 -1.33
N VAL A 91 -12.97 -14.74 -0.70
CA VAL A 91 -13.07 -16.20 -0.45
C VAL A 91 -14.26 -16.52 0.45
N LEU A 92 -14.49 -15.72 1.51
CA LEU A 92 -15.62 -15.91 2.42
C LEU A 92 -16.94 -15.49 1.77
N ARG A 93 -16.93 -14.38 1.01
CA ARG A 93 -18.08 -13.90 0.24
C ARG A 93 -18.62 -14.97 -0.70
N ALA A 94 -17.74 -15.65 -1.45
CA ALA A 94 -18.14 -16.71 -2.35
C ALA A 94 -18.91 -17.83 -1.63
N LYS A 95 -18.47 -18.22 -0.43
CA LYS A 95 -19.15 -19.23 0.40
C LYS A 95 -20.50 -18.73 0.92
N MET A 96 -20.61 -17.44 1.28
CA MET A 96 -21.87 -16.84 1.75
C MET A 96 -22.89 -16.76 0.62
N ILE A 97 -22.48 -16.31 -0.57
CA ILE A 97 -23.33 -16.23 -1.75
C ILE A 97 -23.92 -17.61 -2.09
N ASP A 98 -23.07 -18.65 -2.10
CA ASP A 98 -23.50 -20.00 -2.42
C ASP A 98 -24.44 -20.59 -1.35
N LYS A 99 -24.10 -20.41 -0.07
CA LYS A 99 -24.86 -20.99 1.05
C LYS A 99 -26.22 -20.35 1.30
N TYR A 100 -26.32 -19.04 1.12
CA TYR A 100 -27.50 -18.26 1.52
C TYR A 100 -28.24 -17.60 0.35
N ASP A 101 -27.81 -17.85 -0.88
CA ASP A 101 -28.34 -17.23 -2.11
C ASP A 101 -28.39 -15.71 -2.06
N LEU A 102 -27.30 -15.08 -1.63
CA LEU A 102 -27.14 -13.63 -1.44
C LEU A 102 -26.34 -13.00 -2.58
N PRO A 103 -26.90 -12.83 -3.76
CA PRO A 103 -26.12 -12.54 -4.98
C PRO A 103 -25.37 -11.21 -5.00
N GLY A 104 -25.78 -10.23 -4.22
CA GLY A 104 -25.17 -8.90 -4.16
C GLY A 104 -24.35 -8.62 -2.90
N MET A 105 -24.22 -9.62 -2.01
CA MET A 105 -23.58 -9.43 -0.71
C MET A 105 -22.08 -9.12 -0.87
N GLU A 106 -21.62 -8.12 -0.14
CA GLU A 106 -20.21 -7.81 0.08
C GLU A 106 -19.95 -7.58 1.57
N PHE A 107 -18.74 -7.97 2.02
CA PHE A 107 -18.25 -7.60 3.34
C PHE A 107 -17.59 -6.22 3.29
N SER A 108 -17.71 -5.44 4.34
CA SER A 108 -16.99 -4.18 4.48
C SER A 108 -15.49 -4.43 4.65
N GLN A 109 -14.72 -4.08 3.63
CA GLN A 109 -13.26 -4.06 3.71
C GLN A 109 -12.80 -2.89 4.59
N ASN A 110 -13.51 -1.76 4.54
CA ASN A 110 -13.22 -0.58 5.33
C ASN A 110 -13.29 -0.84 6.84
N TYR A 111 -14.28 -1.63 7.30
CA TYR A 111 -14.43 -2.02 8.70
C TYR A 111 -13.19 -2.76 9.24
N LEU A 112 -12.76 -3.80 8.56
CA LEU A 112 -11.57 -4.56 8.99
C LEU A 112 -10.28 -3.80 8.77
N PHE A 113 -10.20 -2.96 7.73
CA PHE A 113 -9.05 -2.10 7.51
C PHE A 113 -8.86 -1.08 8.64
N PHE A 114 -9.93 -0.54 9.19
CA PHE A 114 -9.87 0.33 10.36
C PHE A 114 -9.14 -0.36 11.53
N TYR A 115 -9.57 -1.57 11.85
CA TYR A 115 -8.96 -2.32 12.96
C TYR A 115 -7.55 -2.82 12.62
N ASP A 116 -7.27 -3.16 11.38
CA ASP A 116 -5.91 -3.50 10.95
C ASP A 116 -4.94 -2.36 11.21
N GLN A 117 -5.31 -1.14 10.83
CA GLN A 117 -4.47 0.04 11.05
C GLN A 117 -4.31 0.37 12.54
N LEU A 118 -5.36 0.22 13.33
CA LEU A 118 -5.32 0.43 14.78
C LEU A 118 -4.43 -0.64 15.48
N GLU A 119 -4.53 -1.91 15.09
CA GLU A 119 -3.70 -2.99 15.61
C GLU A 119 -2.22 -2.82 15.25
N LYS A 120 -1.93 -2.40 14.03
CA LYS A 120 -0.56 -2.11 13.60
C LYS A 120 0.03 -0.91 14.33
N ALA A 121 -0.78 0.13 14.58
CA ALA A 121 -0.37 1.26 15.41
C ALA A 121 -0.07 0.80 16.85
N ASN A 122 -0.92 -0.04 17.42
CA ASN A 122 -0.68 -0.64 18.73
C ASN A 122 0.60 -1.49 18.75
N LEU A 123 0.85 -2.29 17.73
CA LEU A 123 2.05 -3.11 17.60
C LEU A 123 3.32 -2.24 17.55
N PHE A 124 3.30 -1.16 16.79
CA PHE A 124 4.40 -0.20 16.73
C PHE A 124 4.68 0.41 18.11
N LEU A 125 3.66 0.97 18.76
CA LEU A 125 3.83 1.61 20.09
C LEU A 125 4.30 0.61 21.14
N GLN A 126 3.79 -0.62 21.12
CA GLN A 126 4.27 -1.70 22.01
C GLN A 126 5.72 -2.05 21.71
N GLY A 127 6.09 -2.20 20.44
CA GLY A 127 7.48 -2.47 20.05
C GLY A 127 8.44 -1.36 20.51
N VAL A 128 8.00 -0.09 20.46
CA VAL A 128 8.79 1.02 21.00
C VAL A 128 8.95 0.93 22.52
N ILE A 129 7.90 0.56 23.26
CA ILE A 129 7.98 0.35 24.70
C ILE A 129 8.94 -0.79 25.04
N ASP A 130 8.84 -1.91 24.33
CA ASP A 130 9.66 -3.11 24.55
C ASP A 130 11.15 -2.88 24.22
N THR A 131 11.42 -1.93 23.34
CA THR A 131 12.80 -1.56 22.90
C THR A 131 13.29 -0.24 23.47
N LYS A 132 12.58 0.32 24.46
CA LYS A 132 12.84 1.65 25.00
C LYS A 132 14.27 1.85 25.51
N ASP A 133 14.84 0.85 26.12
CA ASP A 133 16.17 0.90 26.72
C ASP A 133 17.31 0.61 25.70
N LEU A 134 16.97 0.28 24.43
CA LEU A 134 17.93 0.06 23.36
C LEU A 134 18.30 1.38 22.65
N PRO A 135 19.52 1.56 22.14
CA PRO A 135 19.92 2.75 21.40
C PRO A 135 19.17 2.85 20.06
N PHE A 136 19.16 4.03 19.45
CA PHE A 136 18.49 4.25 18.14
C PHE A 136 19.14 3.45 17.01
N GLU A 137 20.42 3.17 17.10
CA GLU A 137 21.20 2.38 16.13
C GLU A 137 20.91 0.87 16.23
N ASP A 138 20.17 0.43 17.25
CA ASP A 138 19.72 -0.97 17.32
C ASP A 138 18.82 -1.29 16.15
N ARG A 139 19.08 -2.42 15.48
CA ARG A 139 18.36 -2.84 14.27
C ARG A 139 16.83 -2.95 14.43
N LYS A 140 16.35 -3.31 15.63
CA LYS A 140 14.91 -3.39 15.90
C LYS A 140 14.30 -2.01 16.02
N VAL A 141 14.98 -1.08 16.71
CA VAL A 141 14.55 0.30 16.86
C VAL A 141 14.53 1.00 15.51
N ASP A 142 15.61 0.91 14.74
CA ASP A 142 15.70 1.47 13.40
C ASP A 142 14.58 0.93 12.48
N TRP A 143 14.35 -0.39 12.49
CA TRP A 143 13.30 -1.01 11.70
C TRP A 143 11.90 -0.52 12.10
N LEU A 144 11.59 -0.42 13.39
CA LEU A 144 10.31 0.10 13.90
C LEU A 144 10.06 1.52 13.41
N PHE A 145 11.02 2.42 13.58
CA PHE A 145 10.86 3.82 13.18
C PHE A 145 10.88 4.02 11.66
N SER A 146 11.56 3.15 10.92
CA SER A 146 11.51 3.14 9.46
C SER A 146 10.16 2.63 8.92
N ASN A 147 9.53 1.67 9.62
CA ASN A 147 8.31 0.98 9.19
C ASN A 147 7.19 1.03 10.24
N PRO A 148 6.72 2.21 10.68
CA PRO A 148 5.75 2.30 11.77
C PRO A 148 4.37 1.77 11.41
N LEU A 149 4.00 1.78 10.12
CA LEU A 149 2.68 1.37 9.65
C LEU A 149 2.75 0.94 8.17
N SER A 150 1.90 -0.02 7.80
CA SER A 150 1.74 -0.50 6.42
C SER A 150 0.29 -0.89 6.19
N ASP A 151 -0.24 -0.70 4.98
CA ASP A 151 -1.55 -1.20 4.57
C ASP A 151 -1.52 -2.62 3.97
N GLY A 152 -0.32 -3.19 3.80
CA GLY A 152 -0.12 -4.59 3.37
C GLY A 152 -0.41 -5.62 4.47
N GLY A 153 -0.67 -6.87 4.08
CA GLY A 153 -0.93 -7.97 5.01
C GLY A 153 -0.98 -9.33 4.32
N GLN A 154 -1.39 -10.34 5.08
CA GLN A 154 -1.49 -11.74 4.63
C GLN A 154 -2.82 -12.35 5.10
N PHE A 155 -3.17 -13.53 4.59
CA PHE A 155 -4.42 -14.23 4.94
C PHE A 155 -4.57 -14.51 6.44
N THR A 156 -3.47 -14.80 7.14
CA THR A 156 -3.49 -14.95 8.61
C THR A 156 -3.95 -13.68 9.33
N GLY A 157 -3.61 -12.50 8.78
CA GLY A 157 -4.12 -11.21 9.27
C GLY A 157 -5.63 -11.10 9.10
N VAL A 158 -6.17 -11.49 7.94
CA VAL A 158 -7.63 -11.51 7.69
C VAL A 158 -8.32 -12.40 8.73
N SER A 159 -7.82 -13.64 8.92
CA SER A 159 -8.40 -14.58 9.88
C SER A 159 -8.40 -14.03 11.32
N ASN A 160 -7.29 -13.44 11.75
CA ASN A 160 -7.17 -12.85 13.08
C ASN A 160 -8.13 -11.68 13.29
N LEU A 161 -8.24 -10.78 12.31
CA LEU A 161 -9.16 -9.64 12.37
C LEU A 161 -10.62 -10.10 12.44
N ILE A 162 -11.02 -11.06 11.60
CA ILE A 162 -12.37 -11.62 11.61
C ILE A 162 -12.69 -12.28 12.96
N THR A 163 -11.75 -13.06 13.49
CA THR A 163 -11.93 -13.74 14.77
C THR A 163 -12.11 -12.75 15.93
N LYS A 164 -11.40 -11.61 15.87
CA LYS A 164 -11.40 -10.61 16.93
C LYS A 164 -12.54 -9.61 16.83
N TYR A 165 -12.85 -9.15 15.61
CA TYR A 165 -13.76 -8.02 15.37
C TYR A 165 -15.04 -8.40 14.61
N GLY A 166 -15.11 -9.62 14.09
CA GLY A 166 -16.26 -10.07 13.31
C GLY A 166 -16.24 -9.55 11.87
N LEU A 167 -17.40 -9.64 11.24
CA LEU A 167 -17.67 -9.20 9.87
C LEU A 167 -18.93 -8.35 9.85
N VAL A 168 -18.93 -7.31 9.03
CA VAL A 168 -20.11 -6.50 8.75
C VAL A 168 -20.33 -6.41 7.24
N PRO A 169 -21.58 -6.24 6.76
CA PRO A 169 -21.85 -6.01 5.34
C PRO A 169 -21.30 -4.64 4.90
N ALA A 170 -21.01 -4.50 3.62
CA ALA A 170 -20.42 -3.28 3.06
C ALA A 170 -21.30 -2.04 3.29
N GLU A 171 -22.62 -2.22 3.29
CA GLU A 171 -23.60 -1.16 3.51
C GLU A 171 -23.56 -0.59 4.93
N ALA A 172 -23.15 -1.39 5.92
CA ALA A 172 -23.05 -0.95 7.32
C ALA A 172 -21.83 -0.04 7.57
N MET A 173 -20.73 -0.25 6.83
CA MET A 173 -19.56 0.63 6.85
C MET A 173 -18.95 0.70 5.45
N PRO A 174 -19.44 1.60 4.59
CA PRO A 174 -19.00 1.70 3.19
C PRO A 174 -17.57 2.24 3.05
N GLU A 175 -17.01 2.07 1.86
CA GLU A 175 -15.73 2.68 1.50
C GLU A 175 -15.83 4.21 1.52
N THR A 176 -14.71 4.85 1.86
CA THR A 176 -14.53 6.30 1.85
C THR A 176 -13.48 6.71 0.82
N TYR A 177 -13.37 7.99 0.51
CA TYR A 177 -12.27 8.46 -0.34
C TYR A 177 -10.90 8.08 0.24
N GLN A 178 -10.73 8.09 1.57
CA GLN A 178 -9.46 7.78 2.22
C GLN A 178 -9.17 6.27 2.25
N SER A 179 -10.17 5.42 2.32
CA SER A 179 -9.98 3.98 2.16
C SER A 179 -9.66 3.58 0.71
N ASP A 180 -10.24 4.29 -0.25
CA ASP A 180 -9.91 4.12 -1.68
C ASP A 180 -8.53 4.69 -2.07
N ASN A 181 -7.98 5.62 -1.28
CA ASN A 181 -6.73 6.33 -1.55
C ASN A 181 -5.90 6.46 -0.26
N THR A 182 -5.33 5.35 0.21
CA THR A 182 -4.76 5.21 1.56
C THR A 182 -3.46 5.98 1.81
N SER A 183 -2.72 6.37 0.78
CA SER A 183 -1.33 6.84 0.91
C SER A 183 -1.18 8.11 1.76
N GLN A 184 -2.08 9.09 1.63
CA GLN A 184 -1.98 10.33 2.42
C GLN A 184 -2.30 10.10 3.90
N MET A 185 -3.40 9.39 4.19
CA MET A 185 -3.76 8.99 5.55
C MET A 185 -2.63 8.18 6.19
N ALA A 186 -2.09 7.19 5.48
CA ALA A 186 -1.00 6.37 5.97
C ALA A 186 0.26 7.19 6.30
N ASN A 187 0.60 8.20 5.47
CA ASN A 187 1.73 9.07 5.74
C ASN A 187 1.54 9.93 6.99
N LEU A 188 0.34 10.49 7.21
CA LEU A 188 0.02 11.24 8.42
C LEU A 188 0.08 10.36 9.67
N LEU A 189 -0.49 9.15 9.61
CA LEU A 189 -0.43 8.18 10.69
C LEU A 189 1.02 7.78 11.02
N LYS A 190 1.85 7.51 9.99
CA LYS A 190 3.28 7.20 10.17
C LYS A 190 4.05 8.34 10.83
N LEU A 191 3.76 9.58 10.43
CA LEU A 191 4.38 10.76 11.04
C LEU A 191 4.00 10.86 12.52
N LYS A 192 2.71 10.72 12.82
CA LYS A 192 2.20 10.80 14.19
C LYS A 192 2.70 9.66 15.07
N LEU A 193 2.79 8.44 14.53
CA LEU A 193 3.33 7.30 15.26
C LEU A 193 4.81 7.50 15.60
N ARG A 194 5.62 8.08 14.71
CA ARG A 194 7.03 8.41 15.02
C ARG A 194 7.13 9.42 16.16
N GLU A 195 6.33 10.50 16.13
CA GLU A 195 6.23 11.46 17.20
C GLU A 195 5.91 10.78 18.54
N TYR A 196 4.87 9.96 18.56
CA TYR A 196 4.46 9.19 19.75
C TYR A 196 5.52 8.18 20.21
N GLY A 197 6.22 7.55 19.27
CA GLY A 197 7.34 6.67 19.59
C GLY A 197 8.46 7.40 20.31
N LEU A 198 8.81 8.59 19.90
CA LEU A 198 9.80 9.44 20.58
C LEU A 198 9.34 9.82 22.00
N GLU A 199 8.09 10.28 22.15
CA GLU A 199 7.51 10.60 23.46
C GLU A 199 7.54 9.37 24.42
N LEU A 200 7.19 8.16 23.92
CA LEU A 200 7.23 6.95 24.72
C LEU A 200 8.64 6.57 25.16
N ARG A 201 9.63 6.80 24.31
CA ARG A 201 11.04 6.55 24.66
C ARG A 201 11.54 7.46 25.78
N GLU A 202 11.05 8.68 25.86
CA GLU A 202 11.40 9.65 26.90
C GLU A 202 10.59 9.49 28.19
N ALA A 203 9.39 8.90 28.10
CA ALA A 203 8.44 8.82 29.20
C ALA A 203 8.96 7.93 30.36
N PRO A 204 8.64 8.23 31.62
CA PRO A 204 8.89 7.34 32.75
C PRO A 204 8.17 5.98 32.57
N LYS A 205 8.81 4.85 32.95
CA LYS A 205 8.24 3.51 32.81
C LYS A 205 6.84 3.36 33.41
N SER A 206 6.56 4.06 34.50
CA SER A 206 5.24 4.05 35.15
C SER A 206 4.12 4.73 34.34
N LYS A 207 4.44 5.53 33.33
CA LYS A 207 3.47 6.30 32.54
C LYS A 207 3.27 5.79 31.12
N VAL A 208 4.11 4.86 30.65
CA VAL A 208 4.09 4.46 29.23
C VAL A 208 2.77 3.81 28.81
N GLN A 209 2.10 3.06 29.69
CA GLN A 209 0.83 2.41 29.35
C GLN A 209 -0.32 3.42 29.21
N ASP A 210 -0.45 4.35 30.14
CA ASP A 210 -1.47 5.41 30.05
C ASP A 210 -1.22 6.31 28.85
N MET A 211 0.05 6.62 28.57
CA MET A 211 0.44 7.40 27.38
C MET A 211 0.10 6.66 26.09
N LYS A 212 0.41 5.36 26.00
CA LYS A 212 0.06 4.51 24.86
C LYS A 212 -1.46 4.50 24.60
N ILE A 213 -2.29 4.35 25.64
CA ILE A 213 -3.75 4.37 25.51
C ILE A 213 -4.22 5.73 24.95
N ARG A 214 -3.70 6.83 25.49
CA ARG A 214 -4.02 8.18 24.99
C ARG A 214 -3.62 8.34 23.52
N GLN A 215 -2.42 7.91 23.15
CA GLN A 215 -1.91 7.98 21.78
C GLN A 215 -2.74 7.13 20.82
N LEU A 216 -3.14 5.91 21.23
CA LEU A 216 -4.03 5.06 20.46
C LEU A 216 -5.43 5.67 20.29
N SER A 217 -5.93 6.38 21.32
CA SER A 217 -7.21 7.10 21.20
C SER A 217 -7.16 8.21 20.16
N GLU A 218 -6.03 8.90 20.04
CA GLU A 218 -5.84 9.89 18.98
C GLU A 218 -5.70 9.24 17.58
N ILE A 219 -5.00 8.11 17.47
CA ILE A 219 -4.95 7.32 16.23
C ILE A 219 -6.35 6.82 15.86
N TYR A 220 -7.12 6.30 16.81
CA TYR A 220 -8.52 5.90 16.59
C TYR A 220 -9.34 7.07 16.02
N ARG A 221 -9.21 8.25 16.63
CA ARG A 221 -9.88 9.45 16.12
C ARG A 221 -9.47 9.82 14.70
N MET A 222 -8.18 9.74 14.36
CA MET A 222 -7.71 10.00 13.00
C MET A 222 -8.30 8.99 12.00
N LEU A 223 -8.33 7.71 12.37
CA LEU A 223 -8.95 6.66 11.56
C LEU A 223 -10.45 6.89 11.40
N ALA A 224 -11.18 7.23 12.47
CA ALA A 224 -12.61 7.49 12.42
C ALA A 224 -12.95 8.69 11.51
N LEU A 225 -12.13 9.74 11.52
CA LEU A 225 -12.28 10.89 10.62
C LEU A 225 -12.05 10.55 9.14
N CYS A 226 -11.18 9.57 8.86
CA CYS A 226 -10.82 9.19 7.49
C CYS A 226 -11.70 8.06 6.93
N LEU A 227 -12.01 7.07 7.77
CA LEU A 227 -12.64 5.81 7.36
C LEU A 227 -14.10 5.67 7.81
N GLY A 228 -14.57 6.56 8.68
CA GLY A 228 -15.81 6.42 9.43
C GLY A 228 -15.61 5.68 10.75
N GLU A 229 -16.54 5.84 11.67
CA GLU A 229 -16.53 5.14 12.96
C GLU A 229 -17.05 3.71 12.77
N PRO A 230 -16.33 2.68 13.27
CA PRO A 230 -16.79 1.30 13.16
C PRO A 230 -18.14 1.08 13.84
N VAL A 231 -19.06 0.48 13.11
CA VAL A 231 -20.40 0.17 13.61
C VAL A 231 -20.33 -0.86 14.74
N GLN A 232 -21.12 -0.65 15.79
CA GLN A 232 -21.26 -1.58 16.91
C GLN A 232 -22.49 -2.47 16.76
N GLU A 233 -23.54 -1.93 16.17
CA GLU A 233 -24.82 -2.59 15.92
C GLU A 233 -25.32 -2.21 14.53
N PHE A 234 -25.93 -3.13 13.81
CA PHE A 234 -26.54 -2.88 12.50
C PHE A 234 -27.70 -3.85 12.27
N GLU A 235 -28.67 -3.39 11.49
CA GLU A 235 -29.72 -4.23 10.90
C GLU A 235 -29.41 -4.42 9.41
N TRP A 236 -29.53 -5.66 8.92
CA TRP A 236 -29.19 -6.00 7.53
C TRP A 236 -30.08 -7.09 6.96
#